data_3d5ef8c157b3cc99bf7afefa8e08d0a2
#
_entry.id   3d5ef8c157b3cc99bf7afefa8e08d0a2
#
_cell.length_a   1.000
_cell.length_b   1.000
_cell.length_c   1.000
_cell.angle_alpha   90.00
_cell.angle_beta   90.00
_cell.angle_gamma   90.00
#
_symmetry.space_group_name_H-M   'P 1'
#
loop_
_entity.id
_entity.type
_entity.pdbx_description
1 polymer ?
#
loop_
_entity_poly.entity_id
_entity_poly.type
_entity_poly.pdbx_seq_one_letter_code
_entity_poly.pdbx_strand_id
1 'polypeptide(L)'
;MTLTDFNQLSFDAATEQLLSCCTSERWANLVSEQAPFASLEVLLTTSDSVWAQMQEADYLQAFEGHPQIGDVSTLKEKYRHTEGSASHEQSGANSADDATLEALAKGNQDYLAKFGFIFIVFATGKSAQEMLDLLNARLPNSREEELVNAAAEQNKITRLRISKLIDAA
;
A
#
# COMPACT_ATOMS: atom_id res chain seq x y z
N MET A 1 14.37 7.49 11.08
CA MET A 1 14.42 8.15 12.42
C MET A 1 14.19 7.11 13.51
N THR A 2 14.62 7.38 14.71
CA THR A 2 14.32 6.50 15.85
C THR A 2 12.93 6.79 16.39
N LEU A 3 12.39 5.87 17.17
CA LEU A 3 11.12 6.09 17.85
C LEU A 3 11.20 7.29 18.82
N THR A 4 12.34 7.44 19.48
CA THR A 4 12.57 8.60 20.36
C THR A 4 12.46 9.90 19.59
N ASP A 5 13.07 9.97 18.41
CA ASP A 5 12.98 11.14 17.55
C ASP A 5 11.53 11.43 17.15
N PHE A 6 10.80 10.38 16.76
CA PHE A 6 9.39 10.50 16.38
C PHE A 6 8.56 11.04 17.53
N ASN A 7 8.77 10.52 18.73
CA ASN A 7 8.03 10.93 19.93
C ASN A 7 8.30 12.38 20.34
N GLN A 8 9.39 12.96 19.85
CA GLN A 8 9.73 14.37 20.13
C GLN A 8 9.18 15.33 19.08
N LEU A 9 8.62 14.83 18.00
CA LEU A 9 8.04 15.69 16.96
C LEU A 9 6.81 16.41 17.48
N SER A 10 6.56 17.60 16.93
CA SER A 10 5.29 18.29 17.14
C SER A 10 4.16 17.45 16.54
N PHE A 11 2.93 17.73 16.95
CA PHE A 11 1.76 17.06 16.37
C PHE A 11 1.75 17.17 14.85
N ASP A 12 1.98 18.38 14.32
CA ASP A 12 1.97 18.59 12.88
C ASP A 12 3.08 17.82 12.17
N ALA A 13 4.28 17.81 12.74
CA ALA A 13 5.40 17.10 12.15
C ALA A 13 5.19 15.58 12.19
N ALA A 14 4.66 15.06 13.30
CA ALA A 14 4.34 13.64 13.41
C ALA A 14 3.26 13.24 12.41
N THR A 15 2.22 14.04 12.27
CA THR A 15 1.14 13.81 11.30
C THR A 15 1.70 13.79 9.88
N GLU A 16 2.59 14.70 9.54
CA GLU A 16 3.22 14.74 8.22
C GLU A 16 4.01 13.47 7.93
N GLN A 17 4.76 12.97 8.92
CA GLN A 17 5.50 11.73 8.77
C GLN A 17 4.55 10.54 8.55
N LEU A 18 3.47 10.48 9.28
CA LEU A 18 2.47 9.42 9.12
C LEU A 18 1.77 9.50 7.77
N LEU A 19 1.52 10.70 7.26
CA LEU A 19 0.94 10.87 5.92
C LEU A 19 1.84 10.34 4.81
N SER A 20 3.14 10.26 5.03
CA SER A 20 4.04 9.61 4.09
C SER A 20 3.86 8.09 4.06
N CYS A 21 3.25 7.53 5.09
CA CYS A 21 2.98 6.10 5.19
C CYS A 21 1.57 5.74 4.68
N CYS A 22 0.61 6.61 4.93
CA CYS A 22 -0.79 6.42 4.53
C CYS A 22 -1.44 7.79 4.45
N THR A 23 -2.01 8.11 3.30
CA THR A 23 -2.51 9.47 3.02
C THR A 23 -3.90 9.77 3.60
N SER A 24 -4.43 8.97 4.51
CA SER A 24 -5.65 9.27 5.23
C SER A 24 -5.36 10.31 6.33
N GLU A 25 -5.87 11.52 6.17
CA GLU A 25 -5.62 12.60 7.12
C GLU A 25 -6.19 12.29 8.50
N ARG A 26 -7.41 11.75 8.54
CA ARG A 26 -8.06 11.43 9.81
C ARG A 26 -7.28 10.36 10.58
N TRP A 27 -6.83 9.33 9.88
CA TRP A 27 -6.00 8.29 10.46
C TRP A 27 -4.70 8.88 11.03
N ALA A 28 -4.01 9.70 10.25
CA ALA A 28 -2.73 10.30 10.65
C ALA A 28 -2.90 11.18 11.90
N ASN A 29 -3.96 11.98 11.93
CA ASN A 29 -4.23 12.86 13.07
C ASN A 29 -4.54 12.05 14.33
N LEU A 30 -5.38 11.03 14.21
CA LEU A 30 -5.77 10.21 15.37
C LEU A 30 -4.60 9.40 15.91
N VAL A 31 -3.73 8.88 15.04
CA VAL A 31 -2.53 8.19 15.50
C VAL A 31 -1.58 9.16 16.19
N SER A 32 -1.36 10.33 15.60
CA SER A 32 -0.48 11.36 16.19
C SER A 32 -0.92 11.78 17.58
N GLU A 33 -2.23 11.84 17.82
CA GLU A 33 -2.80 12.20 19.13
C GLU A 33 -2.42 11.21 20.23
N GLN A 34 -2.07 9.98 19.86
CA GLN A 34 -1.73 8.94 20.82
C GLN A 34 -0.25 8.95 21.23
N ALA A 35 0.58 9.77 20.59
CA ALA A 35 2.00 9.87 20.95
C ALA A 35 2.16 10.45 22.37
N PRO A 36 3.23 10.12 23.10
CA PRO A 36 4.35 9.27 22.69
C PRO A 36 4.04 7.78 22.73
N PHE A 37 4.78 7.01 21.97
CA PHE A 37 4.63 5.56 21.90
C PHE A 37 5.76 4.87 22.65
N ALA A 38 5.42 3.84 23.45
CA ALA A 38 6.39 3.12 24.25
C ALA A 38 7.31 2.22 23.40
N SER A 39 6.81 1.74 22.26
CA SER A 39 7.58 0.88 21.36
C SER A 39 7.02 1.00 19.94
N LEU A 40 7.79 0.52 18.97
CA LEU A 40 7.30 0.42 17.59
C LEU A 40 6.05 -0.44 17.52
N GLU A 41 6.00 -1.52 18.29
CA GLU A 41 4.84 -2.40 18.31
C GLU A 41 3.59 -1.67 18.79
N VAL A 42 3.71 -0.82 19.80
CA VAL A 42 2.59 0.00 20.28
C VAL A 42 2.13 0.97 19.19
N LEU A 43 3.06 1.58 18.47
CA LEU A 43 2.71 2.45 17.35
C LEU A 43 1.95 1.67 16.27
N LEU A 44 2.44 0.50 15.90
CA LEU A 44 1.78 -0.33 14.89
C LEU A 44 0.39 -0.79 15.33
N THR A 45 0.25 -1.20 16.58
CA THR A 45 -1.04 -1.62 17.14
C THR A 45 -2.02 -0.45 17.20
N THR A 46 -1.54 0.74 17.57
CA THR A 46 -2.35 1.96 17.57
C THR A 46 -2.82 2.29 16.17
N SER A 47 -1.92 2.22 15.20
CA SER A 47 -2.25 2.43 13.79
C SER A 47 -3.34 1.45 13.32
N ASP A 48 -3.21 0.18 13.66
CA ASP A 48 -4.21 -0.84 13.30
C ASP A 48 -5.58 -0.51 13.91
N SER A 49 -5.62 -0.14 15.17
CA SER A 49 -6.86 0.18 15.88
C SER A 49 -7.55 1.40 15.29
N VAL A 50 -6.79 2.44 14.98
CA VAL A 50 -7.32 3.64 14.38
C VAL A 50 -7.84 3.33 12.97
N TRP A 51 -7.07 2.58 12.18
CA TRP A 51 -7.47 2.21 10.81
C TRP A 51 -8.79 1.44 10.80
N ALA A 52 -8.98 0.54 11.75
CA ALA A 52 -10.20 -0.24 11.88
C ALA A 52 -11.45 0.62 12.16
N GLN A 53 -11.26 1.84 12.68
CA GLN A 53 -12.35 2.78 12.98
C GLN A 53 -12.65 3.73 11.84
N MET A 54 -11.86 3.71 10.76
CA MET A 54 -12.02 4.62 9.65
C MET A 54 -13.26 4.27 8.82
N GLN A 55 -13.77 5.26 8.11
CA GLN A 55 -14.93 5.12 7.24
C GLN A 55 -14.50 5.09 5.77
N GLU A 56 -15.45 4.84 4.88
CA GLU A 56 -15.16 4.73 3.45
C GLU A 56 -14.40 5.93 2.91
N ALA A 57 -14.81 7.15 3.27
CA ALA A 57 -14.12 8.36 2.79
C ALA A 57 -12.65 8.38 3.20
N ASP A 58 -12.35 7.90 4.40
CA ASP A 58 -10.97 7.84 4.92
C ASP A 58 -10.15 6.80 4.16
N TYR A 59 -10.74 5.66 3.84
CA TYR A 59 -10.10 4.62 3.04
C TYR A 59 -9.83 5.12 1.62
N LEU A 60 -10.81 5.76 1.00
CA LEU A 60 -10.67 6.28 -0.36
C LEU A 60 -9.56 7.33 -0.44
N GLN A 61 -9.44 8.17 0.56
CA GLN A 61 -8.36 9.15 0.62
C GLN A 61 -6.99 8.46 0.66
N ALA A 62 -6.87 7.39 1.44
CA ALA A 62 -5.63 6.62 1.49
C ALA A 62 -5.31 5.96 0.14
N PHE A 63 -6.33 5.44 -0.55
CA PHE A 63 -6.13 4.80 -1.85
C PHE A 63 -5.65 5.79 -2.90
N GLU A 64 -6.11 7.04 -2.85
CA GLU A 64 -5.69 8.10 -3.76
C GLU A 64 -4.21 8.44 -3.65
N GLY A 65 -3.58 8.11 -2.53
CA GLY A 65 -2.16 8.34 -2.32
C GLY A 65 -1.24 7.39 -3.09
N HIS A 66 -1.78 6.36 -3.70
CA HIS A 66 -0.99 5.41 -4.49
C HIS A 66 -0.92 5.86 -5.94
N PRO A 67 0.24 5.60 -6.62
CA PRO A 67 0.34 5.92 -8.03
C PRO A 67 -0.61 5.05 -8.85
N GLN A 68 -1.31 5.68 -9.77
CA GLN A 68 -2.18 4.97 -10.69
C GLN A 68 -1.33 4.25 -11.73
N ILE A 69 -1.61 2.96 -11.97
CA ILE A 69 -0.94 2.22 -13.02
C ILE A 69 -1.64 2.55 -14.32
N GLY A 70 -1.02 3.43 -15.11
CA GLY A 70 -1.66 3.99 -16.31
C GLY A 70 -1.45 3.20 -17.56
N ASP A 71 -0.27 2.58 -17.77
CA ASP A 71 0.06 1.92 -19.01
C ASP A 71 1.10 0.82 -18.83
N VAL A 72 1.35 0.11 -19.94
CA VAL A 72 2.29 -1.02 -19.97
C VAL A 72 3.72 -0.56 -19.73
N SER A 73 4.09 0.63 -20.18
CA SER A 73 5.47 1.10 -20.02
C SER A 73 5.79 1.37 -18.55
N THR A 74 4.85 1.87 -17.77
CA THR A 74 4.98 2.03 -16.34
C THR A 74 5.20 0.69 -15.65
N LEU A 75 4.45 -0.33 -16.07
CA LEU A 75 4.59 -1.68 -15.53
C LEU A 75 5.93 -2.32 -15.92
N LYS A 76 6.36 -2.13 -17.16
CA LYS A 76 7.66 -2.62 -17.62
C LYS A 76 8.79 -2.04 -16.77
N GLU A 77 8.74 -0.75 -16.51
CA GLU A 77 9.73 -0.08 -15.71
C GLU A 77 9.75 -0.61 -14.28
N LYS A 78 8.57 -0.76 -13.68
CA LYS A 78 8.43 -1.28 -12.32
C LYS A 78 9.00 -2.70 -12.19
N TYR A 79 8.64 -3.61 -13.10
CA TYR A 79 9.08 -5.00 -13.02
C TYR A 79 10.52 -5.20 -13.50
N ARG A 80 10.99 -4.35 -14.40
CA ARG A 80 12.40 -4.34 -14.79
C ARG A 80 13.30 -4.03 -13.59
N HIS A 81 12.86 -3.08 -12.77
CA HIS A 81 13.58 -2.71 -11.55
C HIS A 81 13.64 -3.87 -10.57
N THR A 82 12.54 -4.59 -10.43
CA THR A 82 12.46 -5.79 -9.59
C THR A 82 13.37 -6.90 -10.13
N GLU A 83 13.37 -7.11 -11.44
CA GLU A 83 14.24 -8.07 -12.09
C GLU A 83 15.72 -7.77 -11.83
N GLY A 84 16.10 -6.50 -11.88
CA GLY A 84 17.47 -6.09 -11.64
C GLY A 84 17.98 -6.45 -10.25
N SER A 85 17.10 -6.49 -9.27
CA SER A 85 17.50 -6.78 -7.89
C SER A 85 17.40 -8.25 -7.50
N ALA A 86 16.59 -9.05 -8.21
CA ALA A 86 16.33 -10.44 -7.88
C ALA A 86 16.55 -11.38 -9.07
N SER A 87 17.32 -10.94 -10.03
CA SER A 87 17.35 -11.50 -11.36
C SER A 87 17.72 -12.98 -11.49
N HIS A 88 18.59 -13.46 -10.62
CA HIS A 88 19.16 -14.79 -10.83
C HIS A 88 18.21 -15.92 -10.48
N GLU A 89 17.41 -15.71 -9.48
CA GLU A 89 16.56 -16.75 -8.93
C GLU A 89 15.25 -16.87 -9.67
N GLN A 90 14.90 -15.82 -10.41
CA GLN A 90 13.59 -15.72 -11.01
C GLN A 90 13.61 -15.36 -12.47
N SER A 91 14.70 -15.62 -13.11
CA SER A 91 14.87 -15.26 -14.52
C SER A 91 13.75 -15.77 -15.45
N GLY A 92 13.13 -16.89 -15.08
CA GLY A 92 12.00 -17.41 -15.84
C GLY A 92 10.65 -16.82 -15.45
N ALA A 93 10.52 -16.41 -14.18
CA ALA A 93 9.26 -15.90 -13.63
C ALA A 93 9.14 -14.41 -13.77
N ASN A 94 10.27 -13.70 -13.74
CA ASN A 94 10.28 -12.24 -13.82
C ASN A 94 10.36 -11.68 -15.21
N SER A 95 10.64 -12.52 -16.19
CA SER A 95 10.39 -12.14 -17.55
C SER A 95 8.88 -12.13 -17.74
N ALA A 96 8.22 -11.20 -17.04
CA ALA A 96 6.84 -10.93 -17.30
C ALA A 96 6.79 -10.57 -18.78
N ASP A 97 6.22 -11.43 -19.57
CA ASP A 97 6.09 -11.15 -20.98
C ASP A 97 5.17 -9.96 -21.18
N ASP A 98 5.24 -9.37 -22.34
CA ASP A 98 4.42 -8.21 -22.66
C ASP A 98 2.92 -8.51 -22.51
N ALA A 99 2.50 -9.74 -22.79
CA ALA A 99 1.10 -10.14 -22.66
C ALA A 99 0.63 -10.09 -21.20
N THR A 100 1.46 -10.52 -20.25
CA THR A 100 1.13 -10.44 -18.83
C THR A 100 1.02 -8.99 -18.37
N LEU A 101 1.94 -8.14 -18.80
CA LEU A 101 1.93 -6.72 -18.44
C LEU A 101 0.75 -5.99 -19.06
N GLU A 102 0.40 -6.31 -20.31
CA GLU A 102 -0.77 -5.75 -20.97
C GLU A 102 -2.06 -6.16 -20.25
N ALA A 103 -2.17 -7.43 -19.86
CA ALA A 103 -3.31 -7.93 -19.12
C ALA A 103 -3.42 -7.27 -17.75
N LEU A 104 -2.28 -7.05 -17.08
CA LEU A 104 -2.25 -6.39 -15.78
C LEU A 104 -2.68 -4.92 -15.90
N ALA A 105 -2.18 -4.20 -16.91
CA ALA A 105 -2.57 -2.81 -17.17
C ALA A 105 -4.07 -2.72 -17.44
N LYS A 106 -4.59 -3.59 -18.30
CA LYS A 106 -6.02 -3.61 -18.62
C LYS A 106 -6.85 -3.95 -17.39
N GLY A 107 -6.42 -4.94 -16.63
CA GLY A 107 -7.12 -5.35 -15.41
C GLY A 107 -7.19 -4.25 -14.37
N ASN A 108 -6.12 -3.47 -14.22
CA ASN A 108 -6.13 -2.31 -13.31
C ASN A 108 -7.13 -1.25 -13.78
N GLN A 109 -7.22 -1.01 -15.08
CA GLN A 109 -8.21 -0.08 -15.63
C GLN A 109 -9.63 -0.59 -15.41
N ASP A 110 -9.86 -1.86 -15.67
CA ASP A 110 -11.17 -2.49 -15.45
C ASP A 110 -11.58 -2.44 -13.98
N TYR A 111 -10.63 -2.66 -13.08
CA TYR A 111 -10.86 -2.59 -11.64
C TYR A 111 -11.29 -1.18 -11.23
N LEU A 112 -10.55 -0.18 -11.67
CA LEU A 112 -10.89 1.22 -11.37
C LEU A 112 -12.27 1.60 -11.92
N ALA A 113 -12.57 1.17 -13.14
CA ALA A 113 -13.86 1.45 -13.76
C ALA A 113 -15.01 0.79 -13.00
N LYS A 114 -14.81 -0.43 -12.50
CA LYS A 114 -15.84 -1.18 -11.79
C LYS A 114 -16.06 -0.65 -10.36
N PHE A 115 -14.97 -0.42 -9.63
CA PHE A 115 -15.06 -0.17 -8.18
C PHE A 115 -14.95 1.30 -7.81
N GLY A 116 -14.42 2.15 -8.69
CA GLY A 116 -14.24 3.58 -8.42
C GLY A 116 -13.01 3.93 -7.62
N PHE A 117 -12.16 2.96 -7.31
CA PHE A 117 -10.86 3.15 -6.69
C PHE A 117 -9.86 2.17 -7.27
N ILE A 118 -8.57 2.47 -7.14
CA ILE A 118 -7.53 1.65 -7.75
C ILE A 118 -7.35 0.31 -7.03
N PHE A 119 -6.76 -0.66 -7.73
CA PHE A 119 -6.44 -1.96 -7.18
C PHE A 119 -5.33 -1.81 -6.13
N ILE A 120 -5.67 -2.05 -4.87
CA ILE A 120 -4.73 -1.98 -3.75
C ILE A 120 -4.34 -3.40 -3.35
N VAL A 121 -3.05 -3.68 -3.36
CA VAL A 121 -2.51 -4.97 -2.96
C VAL A 121 -1.11 -4.78 -2.40
N PHE A 122 -0.79 -5.53 -1.36
CA PHE A 122 0.56 -5.57 -0.80
C PHE A 122 1.45 -6.34 -1.78
N ALA A 123 2.23 -5.59 -2.57
CA ALA A 123 2.93 -6.13 -3.73
C ALA A 123 4.34 -6.64 -3.46
N THR A 124 4.87 -6.43 -2.27
CA THR A 124 6.25 -6.81 -1.93
C THR A 124 6.50 -8.29 -2.18
N GLY A 125 7.50 -8.59 -3.00
CA GLY A 125 7.88 -9.97 -3.31
C GLY A 125 7.00 -10.69 -4.31
N LYS A 126 6.01 -10.02 -4.90
CA LYS A 126 5.11 -10.64 -5.87
C LYS A 126 5.54 -10.33 -7.29
N SER A 127 5.45 -11.35 -8.16
CA SER A 127 5.71 -11.19 -9.59
C SER A 127 4.51 -10.56 -10.29
N ALA A 128 4.71 -10.12 -11.54
CA ALA A 128 3.61 -9.59 -12.35
C ALA A 128 2.50 -10.62 -12.54
N GLN A 129 2.86 -11.89 -12.74
CA GLN A 129 1.87 -12.96 -12.90
C GLN A 129 1.06 -13.17 -11.62
N GLU A 130 1.72 -13.16 -10.47
CA GLU A 130 1.02 -13.26 -9.18
C GLU A 130 0.08 -12.09 -8.96
N MET A 131 0.49 -10.88 -9.33
CA MET A 131 -0.34 -9.69 -9.26
C MET A 131 -1.57 -9.81 -10.16
N LEU A 132 -1.36 -10.32 -11.38
CA LEU A 132 -2.45 -10.52 -12.33
C LEU A 132 -3.45 -11.56 -11.80
N ASP A 133 -2.95 -12.66 -11.24
CA ASP A 133 -3.81 -13.70 -10.66
C ASP A 133 -4.67 -13.15 -9.53
N LEU A 134 -4.08 -12.35 -8.65
CA LEU A 134 -4.82 -11.70 -7.57
C LEU A 134 -5.86 -10.71 -8.09
N LEU A 135 -5.51 -9.92 -9.07
CA LEU A 135 -6.42 -8.97 -9.69
C LEU A 135 -7.61 -9.68 -10.31
N ASN A 136 -7.37 -10.74 -11.06
CA ASN A 136 -8.42 -11.54 -11.69
C ASN A 136 -9.33 -12.22 -10.66
N ALA A 137 -8.76 -12.65 -9.54
CA ALA A 137 -9.54 -13.25 -8.47
C ALA A 137 -10.44 -12.23 -7.76
N ARG A 138 -10.01 -10.97 -7.71
CA ARG A 138 -10.75 -9.90 -7.01
C ARG A 138 -11.76 -9.17 -7.90
N LEU A 139 -11.54 -9.13 -9.20
CA LEU A 139 -12.44 -8.43 -10.13
C LEU A 139 -13.91 -8.84 -10.02
N PRO A 140 -14.26 -10.13 -9.83
CA PRO A 140 -15.66 -10.53 -9.70
C PRO A 140 -16.36 -10.14 -8.40
N ASN A 141 -15.60 -9.72 -7.38
CA ASN A 141 -16.17 -9.38 -6.08
C ASN A 141 -17.09 -8.17 -6.15
N SER A 142 -17.91 -7.99 -5.12
CA SER A 142 -18.70 -6.77 -4.99
C SER A 142 -17.84 -5.59 -4.58
N ARG A 143 -18.34 -4.38 -4.78
CA ARG A 143 -17.63 -3.18 -4.33
C ARG A 143 -17.42 -3.19 -2.81
N GLU A 144 -18.41 -3.66 -2.06
CA GLU A 144 -18.30 -3.74 -0.60
C GLU A 144 -17.19 -4.70 -0.16
N GLU A 145 -17.11 -5.86 -0.79
CA GLU A 145 -16.04 -6.82 -0.52
C GLU A 145 -14.68 -6.26 -0.88
N GLU A 146 -14.58 -5.57 -2.02
CA GLU A 146 -13.31 -5.00 -2.46
C GLU A 146 -12.89 -3.80 -1.63
N LEU A 147 -13.81 -3.04 -1.09
CA LEU A 147 -13.46 -1.97 -0.16
C LEU A 147 -12.78 -2.56 1.09
N VAL A 148 -13.31 -3.65 1.62
CA VAL A 148 -12.72 -4.35 2.77
C VAL A 148 -11.34 -4.93 2.40
N ASN A 149 -11.25 -5.58 1.26
CA ASN A 149 -9.99 -6.17 0.79
C ASN A 149 -8.92 -5.11 0.58
N ALA A 150 -9.29 -4.01 -0.08
CA ALA A 150 -8.37 -2.90 -0.33
C ALA A 150 -7.90 -2.26 0.97
N ALA A 151 -8.80 -2.06 1.92
CA ALA A 151 -8.43 -1.50 3.23
C ALA A 151 -7.48 -2.41 3.99
N ALA A 152 -7.69 -3.73 3.93
CA ALA A 152 -6.81 -4.70 4.58
C ALA A 152 -5.42 -4.70 3.94
N GLU A 153 -5.35 -4.63 2.62
CA GLU A 153 -4.07 -4.56 1.91
C GLU A 153 -3.37 -3.23 2.16
N GLN A 154 -4.12 -2.14 2.19
CA GLN A 154 -3.57 -0.83 2.56
C GLN A 154 -2.91 -0.88 3.94
N ASN A 155 -3.54 -1.53 4.90
CA ASN A 155 -2.98 -1.61 6.23
C ASN A 155 -1.65 -2.36 6.27
N LYS A 156 -1.50 -3.41 5.47
CA LYS A 156 -0.22 -4.13 5.34
C LYS A 156 0.88 -3.20 4.81
N ILE A 157 0.54 -2.39 3.82
CA ILE A 157 1.47 -1.42 3.23
C ILE A 157 1.84 -0.36 4.27
N THR A 158 0.86 0.15 4.98
CA THR A 158 1.05 1.17 6.02
C THR A 158 2.00 0.65 7.12
N ARG A 159 1.76 -0.57 7.61
CA ARG A 159 2.63 -1.18 8.63
C ARG A 159 4.07 -1.31 8.15
N LEU A 160 4.27 -1.73 6.91
CA LEU A 160 5.62 -1.83 6.35
C LEU A 160 6.29 -0.46 6.30
N ARG A 161 5.55 0.56 5.85
CA ARG A 161 6.10 1.93 5.74
C ARG A 161 6.42 2.52 7.09
N ILE A 162 5.58 2.31 8.09
CA ILE A 162 5.87 2.75 9.46
C ILE A 162 7.12 2.05 9.98
N SER A 163 7.24 0.75 9.74
CA SER A 163 8.40 -0.02 10.17
C SER A 163 9.69 0.45 9.52
N LYS A 164 9.60 0.94 8.29
CA LYS A 164 10.77 1.52 7.59
C LYS A 164 11.06 2.95 8.04
N LEU A 165 10.03 3.70 8.40
CA LEU A 165 10.17 5.07 8.90
C LEU A 165 10.88 5.07 10.26
N ILE A 166 10.53 4.14 11.12
CA ILE A 166 11.06 4.04 12.47
C ILE A 166 12.17 3.00 12.48
N ASP A 167 13.40 3.48 12.61
CA ASP A 167 14.54 2.59 12.72
C ASP A 167 14.49 1.81 14.01
N ALA A 168 14.79 0.53 13.93
CA ALA A 168 15.01 -0.28 15.11
C ALA A 168 16.32 0.19 15.75
N ALA A 169 16.20 0.84 16.88
CA ALA A 169 17.38 1.35 17.60
C ALA A 169 18.16 0.20 18.24
#